data_e00fc1ccb12c7ad89395167d548a4661
#
_entry.id   e00fc1ccb12c7ad89395167d548a4661
#
_cell.length_a   1.000
_cell.length_b   1.000
_cell.length_c   1.000
_cell.angle_alpha   90.00
_cell.angle_beta   90.00
_cell.angle_gamma   90.00
#
_symmetry.space_group_name_H-M   'P 1'
#
loop_
_entity.id
_entity.type
_entity.pdbx_description
1 polymer ?
#
loop_
_entity_poly.entity_id
_entity_poly.type
_entity_poly.pdbx_seq_one_letter_code
_entity_poly.pdbx_strand_id
1 'polypeptide(L)'
;MFLFIIGALMLLAAAAAIVLGVTGRKTKFLAAGIAAAVLSIVIIFCSCLSTVPTGHTGILTTFGKVEDVSLPNGVNVHAPWQNVITMSNKEQKDSGKGLAFSKDIQEVSYSYTIQHMLQPGAAPALYKNVGTEYFDIVISPAINAIIKTYIGKANAESLIINREAITTDVNREAATIGEKYGLSLTVIIDNFDFTDVFTNAVEAKQVAEQEKLRAQTEQEKLTMEAEQKAARDKIEAESSAAIAKINAEADLEVQKINADAAEYAGQKEAAVNQAIAESLTPELVAYYEIMQWNGQLPTTIVGESDALPVINVN
;
A
#
# COMPACT_ATOMS: atom_id res chain seq x y z
N MET A 1 0.15 42.77 42.62
CA MET A 1 0.94 43.69 43.47
C MET A 1 0.26 45.04 43.71
N PHE A 2 -0.25 45.77 42.76
CA PHE A 2 -0.82 47.10 42.91
C PHE A 2 -2.00 47.16 43.92
N LEU A 3 -2.97 46.19 43.79
CA LEU A 3 -4.07 46.09 44.72
C LEU A 3 -3.64 45.81 46.20
N PHE A 4 -2.59 45.01 46.38
CA PHE A 4 -2.04 44.76 47.73
C PHE A 4 -1.45 46.01 48.35
N ILE A 5 -0.68 46.83 47.57
CA ILE A 5 -0.10 48.08 48.07
C ILE A 5 -1.21 49.05 48.46
N ILE A 6 -2.27 49.15 47.66
CA ILE A 6 -3.44 49.97 47.99
C ILE A 6 -4.12 49.48 49.30
N GLY A 7 -4.35 48.19 49.37
CA GLY A 7 -4.94 47.55 50.56
C GLY A 7 -4.10 47.77 51.81
N ALA A 8 -2.78 47.64 51.73
CA ALA A 8 -1.85 47.85 52.79
C ALA A 8 -1.84 49.34 53.28
N LEU A 9 -1.81 50.32 52.35
CA LEU A 9 -1.89 51.73 52.65
C LEU A 9 -3.23 52.11 53.30
N MET A 10 -4.34 51.57 52.79
CA MET A 10 -5.67 51.75 53.36
C MET A 10 -5.72 51.17 54.77
N LEU A 11 -5.10 50.03 55.04
CA LEU A 11 -5.06 49.39 56.40
C LEU A 11 -4.25 50.25 57.34
N LEU A 12 -3.13 50.86 56.92
CA LEU A 12 -2.38 51.83 57.75
C LEU A 12 -3.20 53.06 58.03
N ALA A 13 -3.88 53.63 57.09
CA ALA A 13 -4.77 54.77 57.19
C ALA A 13 -5.96 54.46 58.18
N ALA A 14 -6.55 53.27 58.05
CA ALA A 14 -7.59 52.76 58.90
C ALA A 14 -7.11 52.65 60.37
N ALA A 15 -5.91 52.08 60.62
CA ALA A 15 -5.31 51.96 61.90
C ALA A 15 -5.10 53.35 62.54
N ALA A 16 -4.59 54.32 61.75
CA ALA A 16 -4.43 55.70 62.27
C ALA A 16 -5.79 56.36 62.64
N ALA A 17 -6.83 56.15 61.84
CA ALA A 17 -8.17 56.63 62.07
C ALA A 17 -8.79 56.01 63.34
N ILE A 18 -8.55 54.69 63.60
CA ILE A 18 -8.98 54.03 64.82
C ILE A 18 -8.28 54.63 66.09
N VAL A 19 -6.97 54.82 65.99
CA VAL A 19 -6.19 55.44 67.12
C VAL A 19 -6.69 56.83 67.43
N LEU A 20 -6.90 57.69 66.40
CA LEU A 20 -7.44 59.05 66.58
C LEU A 20 -8.88 59.04 67.08
N GLY A 21 -9.70 58.05 66.71
CA GLY A 21 -11.06 57.86 67.20
C GLY A 21 -11.11 57.47 68.68
N VAL A 22 -10.22 56.59 69.14
CA VAL A 22 -10.09 56.13 70.50
C VAL A 22 -9.54 57.29 71.42
N THR A 23 -8.43 57.95 71.05
CA THR A 23 -7.80 58.98 71.80
C THR A 23 -8.64 60.28 71.81
N GLY A 24 -9.29 60.63 70.72
CA GLY A 24 -10.13 61.87 70.61
C GLY A 24 -11.60 61.68 71.03
N ARG A 25 -12.02 60.53 71.49
CA ARG A 25 -13.41 60.15 71.90
C ARG A 25 -14.42 60.49 70.74
N LYS A 26 -14.03 60.47 69.53
CA LYS A 26 -14.91 60.75 68.39
C LYS A 26 -15.40 59.45 67.72
N THR A 27 -16.61 59.00 68.08
CA THR A 27 -17.21 57.76 67.65
C THR A 27 -17.33 57.61 66.13
N LYS A 28 -17.45 58.75 65.41
CA LYS A 28 -17.50 58.76 63.91
C LYS A 28 -16.17 58.31 63.28
N PHE A 29 -15.02 58.77 63.82
CA PHE A 29 -13.72 58.31 63.31
C PHE A 29 -13.42 56.88 63.67
N LEU A 30 -13.89 56.39 64.78
CA LEU A 30 -13.78 54.95 65.12
C LEU A 30 -14.57 54.09 64.19
N ALA A 31 -15.83 54.41 63.88
CA ALA A 31 -16.67 53.68 62.98
C ALA A 31 -16.11 53.70 61.56
N ALA A 32 -15.65 54.86 61.03
CA ALA A 32 -15.02 54.98 59.77
C ALA A 32 -13.72 54.16 59.63
N GLY A 33 -12.89 54.16 60.68
CA GLY A 33 -11.66 53.38 60.74
C GLY A 33 -11.91 51.86 60.72
N ILE A 34 -12.93 51.38 61.42
CA ILE A 34 -13.30 49.97 61.44
C ILE A 34 -13.82 49.59 60.04
N ALA A 35 -14.68 50.39 59.41
CA ALA A 35 -15.19 50.14 58.10
C ALA A 35 -14.07 50.11 57.02
N ALA A 36 -13.12 51.03 57.10
CA ALA A 36 -11.95 51.09 56.25
C ALA A 36 -11.01 49.87 56.42
N ALA A 37 -10.86 49.39 57.68
CA ALA A 37 -10.06 48.22 58.03
C ALA A 37 -10.69 46.93 57.41
N VAL A 38 -11.99 46.76 57.56
CA VAL A 38 -12.72 45.61 56.90
C VAL A 38 -12.59 45.68 55.40
N LEU A 39 -12.76 46.83 54.80
CA LEU A 39 -12.63 46.98 53.33
C LEU A 39 -11.20 46.69 52.85
N SER A 40 -10.18 47.13 53.58
CA SER A 40 -8.78 46.85 53.24
C SER A 40 -8.42 45.37 53.34
N ILE A 41 -8.95 44.66 54.39
CA ILE A 41 -8.78 43.22 54.53
C ILE A 41 -9.42 42.48 53.31
N VAL A 42 -10.61 42.88 52.89
CA VAL A 42 -11.28 42.31 51.71
C VAL A 42 -10.44 42.55 50.44
N ILE A 43 -9.89 43.76 50.24
CA ILE A 43 -9.03 44.09 49.12
C ILE A 43 -7.76 43.22 49.13
N ILE A 44 -7.11 43.08 50.28
CA ILE A 44 -5.92 42.23 50.41
C ILE A 44 -6.28 40.77 50.12
N PHE A 45 -7.40 40.26 50.63
CA PHE A 45 -7.84 38.89 50.37
C PHE A 45 -8.13 38.67 48.87
N CYS A 46 -8.80 39.60 48.20
CA CYS A 46 -9.02 39.54 46.74
C CYS A 46 -7.72 39.57 45.94
N SER A 47 -6.67 40.25 46.45
CA SER A 47 -5.35 40.29 45.81
C SER A 47 -4.57 38.97 45.91
N CYS A 48 -4.97 38.06 46.82
CA CYS A 48 -4.40 36.70 46.96
C CYS A 48 -5.06 35.66 46.04
N LEU A 49 -6.11 36.04 45.33
CA LEU A 49 -6.84 35.12 44.45
C LEU A 49 -6.43 35.34 42.99
N SER A 50 -6.10 34.26 42.29
CA SER A 50 -5.95 34.25 40.85
C SER A 50 -6.73 33.11 40.21
N THR A 51 -7.21 33.32 39.01
CA THR A 51 -7.94 32.33 38.24
C THR A 51 -7.10 31.86 37.09
N VAL A 52 -6.86 30.55 37.01
CA VAL A 52 -6.20 29.90 35.88
C VAL A 52 -7.29 29.33 34.99
N PRO A 53 -7.36 29.71 33.70
CA PRO A 53 -8.37 29.20 32.76
C PRO A 53 -8.24 27.71 32.55
N THR A 54 -9.34 27.07 32.16
CA THR A 54 -9.35 25.65 31.79
C THR A 54 -8.41 25.40 30.57
N GLY A 55 -7.60 24.34 30.66
CA GLY A 55 -6.60 24.03 29.62
C GLY A 55 -5.35 24.91 29.72
N HIS A 56 -5.08 25.51 30.89
CA HIS A 56 -3.86 26.26 31.21
C HIS A 56 -3.30 25.77 32.53
N THR A 57 -2.01 25.93 32.70
CA THR A 57 -1.30 25.74 33.97
C THR A 57 -0.77 27.07 34.44
N GLY A 58 -0.99 27.40 35.71
CA GLY A 58 -0.43 28.57 36.32
C GLY A 58 1.00 28.28 36.85
N ILE A 59 1.89 29.22 36.59
CA ILE A 59 3.28 29.21 37.04
C ILE A 59 3.41 30.33 38.08
N LEU A 60 3.81 29.97 39.30
CA LEU A 60 3.97 30.90 40.41
C LEU A 60 5.35 31.55 40.33
N THR A 61 5.37 32.88 40.38
CA THR A 61 6.62 33.64 40.44
C THR A 61 6.64 34.55 41.63
N THR A 62 7.75 34.52 42.41
CA THR A 62 7.97 35.36 43.58
C THR A 62 9.09 36.34 43.27
N PHE A 63 8.78 37.64 43.16
CA PHE A 63 9.74 38.68 42.77
C PHE A 63 10.60 38.34 41.55
N GLY A 64 10.00 37.69 40.52
CA GLY A 64 10.68 37.28 39.32
C GLY A 64 11.34 35.90 39.37
N LYS A 65 11.45 35.28 40.56
CA LYS A 65 11.92 33.90 40.71
C LYS A 65 10.76 32.94 40.44
N VAL A 66 10.95 32.00 39.54
CA VAL A 66 9.99 30.93 39.25
C VAL A 66 10.01 29.91 40.39
N GLU A 67 8.85 29.60 40.95
CA GLU A 67 8.69 28.53 41.91
C GLU A 67 8.46 27.20 41.15
N ASP A 68 8.99 26.09 41.67
CA ASP A 68 8.87 24.76 41.05
C ASP A 68 7.50 24.11 41.35
N VAL A 69 6.44 24.95 41.38
CA VAL A 69 5.05 24.54 41.63
C VAL A 69 4.16 24.98 40.49
N SER A 70 3.40 24.03 39.96
CA SER A 70 2.37 24.31 38.96
C SER A 70 1.00 24.43 39.65
N LEU A 71 0.28 25.51 39.33
CA LEU A 71 -1.07 25.76 39.82
C LEU A 71 -2.08 25.14 38.85
N PRO A 72 -3.05 24.35 39.35
CA PRO A 72 -4.10 23.77 38.52
C PRO A 72 -5.06 24.86 38.00
N ASN A 73 -5.87 24.46 36.99
CA ASN A 73 -6.97 25.31 36.54
C ASN A 73 -8.01 25.53 37.66
N GLY A 74 -8.63 26.70 37.64
CA GLY A 74 -9.57 27.15 38.67
C GLY A 74 -9.05 28.31 39.48
N VAL A 75 -9.66 28.53 40.68
CA VAL A 75 -9.26 29.57 41.59
C VAL A 75 -8.13 29.06 42.46
N ASN A 76 -7.02 29.78 42.44
CA ASN A 76 -5.83 29.49 43.26
C ASN A 76 -5.55 30.62 44.21
N VAL A 77 -5.08 30.26 45.42
CA VAL A 77 -4.68 31.19 46.46
C VAL A 77 -3.15 31.30 46.45
N HIS A 78 -2.64 32.50 46.41
CA HIS A 78 -1.19 32.78 46.44
C HIS A 78 -0.90 34.02 47.33
N ALA A 79 0.36 34.20 47.66
CA ALA A 79 0.73 35.41 48.42
C ALA A 79 0.55 36.67 47.50
N PRO A 80 0.17 37.81 48.11
CA PRO A 80 -0.18 39.03 47.37
C PRO A 80 1.00 39.66 46.58
N TRP A 81 2.23 39.28 46.90
CA TRP A 81 3.47 39.69 46.19
C TRP A 81 3.88 38.70 45.11
N GLN A 82 3.20 37.55 44.98
CA GLN A 82 3.43 36.57 43.94
C GLN A 82 2.62 36.93 42.70
N ASN A 83 3.14 36.50 41.57
CA ASN A 83 2.46 36.66 40.28
C ASN A 83 2.26 35.29 39.63
N VAL A 84 1.10 35.08 38.99
CA VAL A 84 0.76 33.85 38.30
C VAL A 84 0.82 34.09 36.80
N ILE A 85 1.68 33.34 36.12
CA ILE A 85 1.81 33.34 34.65
C ILE A 85 1.12 32.08 34.16
N THR A 86 0.31 32.18 33.11
CA THR A 86 -0.44 31.05 32.58
C THR A 86 0.16 30.59 31.25
N MET A 87 0.37 29.26 31.12
CA MET A 87 0.76 28.63 29.88
C MET A 87 -0.32 27.64 29.43
N SER A 88 -0.57 27.56 28.12
CA SER A 88 -1.58 26.64 27.56
C SER A 88 -1.11 25.19 27.59
N ASN A 89 -1.96 24.31 28.10
CA ASN A 89 -1.77 22.85 28.03
C ASN A 89 -2.61 22.21 26.90
N LYS A 90 -3.32 23.06 26.16
CA LYS A 90 -4.10 22.56 25.02
C LYS A 90 -3.16 22.16 23.90
N GLU A 91 -3.58 21.23 23.08
CA GLU A 91 -2.92 20.94 21.84
C GLU A 91 -2.92 22.17 20.93
N GLN A 92 -1.74 22.57 20.50
CA GLN A 92 -1.52 23.71 19.62
C GLN A 92 -0.93 23.20 18.32
N LYS A 93 -1.17 23.94 17.24
CA LYS A 93 -0.71 23.61 15.89
C LYS A 93 0.04 24.78 15.32
N ASP A 94 1.30 24.54 14.94
CA ASP A 94 2.14 25.48 14.22
C ASP A 94 2.66 24.86 12.95
N SER A 95 2.77 25.65 11.89
CA SER A 95 3.22 25.20 10.58
C SER A 95 4.48 25.96 10.18
N GLY A 96 5.38 25.25 9.53
CA GLY A 96 6.62 25.82 9.02
C GLY A 96 6.94 25.38 7.61
N LYS A 97 7.88 26.09 7.00
CA LYS A 97 8.44 25.75 5.69
C LYS A 97 9.95 25.85 5.76
N GLY A 98 10.63 25.05 4.96
CA GLY A 98 12.08 25.10 4.88
C GLY A 98 12.60 24.65 3.53
N LEU A 99 13.90 24.87 3.34
CA LEU A 99 14.65 24.40 2.20
C LEU A 99 15.78 23.50 2.70
N ALA A 100 16.00 22.39 2.01
CA ALA A 100 17.09 21.46 2.26
C ALA A 100 17.61 20.87 0.95
N PHE A 101 18.79 20.26 1.00
CA PHE A 101 19.32 19.49 -0.11
C PHE A 101 19.26 18.00 0.23
N SER A 102 18.77 17.21 -0.71
CA SER A 102 18.80 15.76 -0.63
C SER A 102 20.23 15.22 -0.79
N LYS A 103 20.42 13.92 -0.57
CA LYS A 103 21.72 13.27 -0.71
C LYS A 103 22.32 13.39 -2.12
N ASP A 104 21.48 13.43 -3.14
CA ASP A 104 21.82 13.66 -4.56
C ASP A 104 21.83 15.13 -4.97
N ILE A 105 21.95 16.03 -3.98
CA ILE A 105 22.12 17.48 -4.16
C ILE A 105 20.93 18.14 -4.90
N GLN A 106 19.74 17.55 -4.79
CA GLN A 106 18.53 18.19 -5.29
C GLN A 106 17.97 19.14 -4.22
N GLU A 107 17.57 20.33 -4.64
CA GLU A 107 16.89 21.27 -3.77
C GLU A 107 15.46 20.80 -3.49
N VAL A 108 15.12 20.70 -2.21
CA VAL A 108 13.82 20.24 -1.72
C VAL A 108 13.23 21.34 -0.85
N SER A 109 12.11 21.90 -1.28
CA SER A 109 11.24 22.72 -0.46
C SER A 109 10.30 21.79 0.31
N TYR A 110 10.19 21.99 1.62
CA TYR A 110 9.31 21.16 2.44
C TYR A 110 8.44 22.05 3.33
N SER A 111 7.23 21.56 3.57
CA SER A 111 6.30 22.12 4.55
C SER A 111 5.97 21.09 5.60
N TYR A 112 5.81 21.54 6.82
CA TYR A 112 5.52 20.68 7.96
C TYR A 112 4.58 21.37 8.93
N THR A 113 3.86 20.56 9.68
CA THR A 113 2.99 20.97 10.77
C THR A 113 3.45 20.26 12.04
N ILE A 114 3.61 21.03 13.12
CA ILE A 114 3.94 20.51 14.44
C ILE A 114 2.69 20.65 15.33
N GLN A 115 2.21 19.54 15.84
CA GLN A 115 1.24 19.51 16.93
C GLN A 115 2.01 19.36 18.23
N HIS A 116 1.77 20.26 19.19
CA HIS A 116 2.47 20.23 20.46
C HIS A 116 1.51 20.50 21.62
N MET A 117 1.75 19.82 22.73
CA MET A 117 0.99 19.94 23.95
C MET A 117 1.94 19.97 25.14
N LEU A 118 1.80 20.98 26.02
CA LEU A 118 2.59 21.11 27.23
C LEU A 118 2.03 20.23 28.36
N GLN A 119 2.90 19.43 28.96
CA GLN A 119 2.54 18.69 30.17
C GLN A 119 2.46 19.64 31.37
N PRO A 120 1.37 19.63 32.16
CA PRO A 120 1.16 20.57 33.25
C PRO A 120 2.31 20.66 34.26
N GLY A 121 2.91 19.51 34.59
CA GLY A 121 4.03 19.44 35.54
C GLY A 121 5.35 20.03 35.04
N ALA A 122 5.52 20.16 33.70
CA ALA A 122 6.74 20.67 33.09
C ALA A 122 6.73 22.20 32.87
N ALA A 123 5.58 22.83 32.99
CA ALA A 123 5.41 24.26 32.75
C ALA A 123 6.38 25.17 33.54
N PRO A 124 6.62 25.01 34.86
CA PRO A 124 7.57 25.82 35.58
C PRO A 124 9.00 25.70 35.08
N ALA A 125 9.46 24.48 34.80
CA ALA A 125 10.81 24.22 34.30
C ALA A 125 11.01 24.79 32.88
N LEU A 126 10.01 24.62 32.00
CA LEU A 126 10.04 25.16 30.65
C LEU A 126 10.07 26.68 30.65
N TYR A 127 9.19 27.32 31.47
CA TYR A 127 9.16 28.77 31.60
C TYR A 127 10.47 29.35 32.14
N LYS A 128 11.04 28.68 33.18
CA LYS A 128 12.31 29.08 33.81
C LYS A 128 13.49 29.07 32.82
N ASN A 129 13.54 28.06 31.95
CA ASN A 129 14.69 27.84 31.08
C ASN A 129 14.56 28.53 29.70
N VAL A 130 13.33 28.69 29.22
CA VAL A 130 13.09 29.16 27.85
C VAL A 130 12.10 30.32 27.78
N GLY A 131 11.05 30.30 28.62
CA GLY A 131 10.01 31.32 28.60
C GLY A 131 8.72 30.87 27.90
N THR A 132 7.85 31.84 27.60
CA THR A 132 6.57 31.58 26.91
C THR A 132 6.71 31.31 25.43
N GLU A 133 7.78 31.79 24.78
CA GLU A 133 8.05 31.68 23.36
C GLU A 133 8.91 30.44 23.02
N TYR A 134 8.75 29.37 23.81
CA TYR A 134 9.54 28.15 23.72
C TYR A 134 9.46 27.49 22.35
N PHE A 135 8.31 27.65 21.67
CA PHE A 135 8.10 27.08 20.33
C PHE A 135 9.09 27.65 19.31
N ASP A 136 9.14 28.98 19.19
CA ASP A 136 9.99 29.67 18.22
C ASP A 136 11.48 29.61 18.56
N ILE A 137 11.80 29.61 19.89
CA ILE A 137 13.18 29.63 20.36
C ILE A 137 13.84 28.24 20.28
N VAL A 138 13.10 27.17 20.59
CA VAL A 138 13.69 25.83 20.77
C VAL A 138 13.07 24.81 19.81
N ILE A 139 11.74 24.70 19.77
CA ILE A 139 11.09 23.59 19.09
C ILE A 139 11.19 23.70 17.59
N SER A 140 10.80 24.84 17.02
CA SER A 140 10.82 25.04 15.56
C SER A 140 12.23 24.89 14.96
N PRO A 141 13.30 25.48 15.51
CA PRO A 141 14.65 25.29 14.99
C PRO A 141 15.14 23.85 15.12
N ALA A 142 14.83 23.18 16.23
CA ALA A 142 15.25 21.81 16.46
C ALA A 142 14.57 20.84 15.49
N ILE A 143 13.26 20.95 15.29
CA ILE A 143 12.52 20.12 14.33
C ILE A 143 13.00 20.39 12.88
N ASN A 144 13.23 21.66 12.54
CA ASN A 144 13.82 22.03 11.24
C ASN A 144 15.19 21.33 11.01
N ALA A 145 16.02 21.30 12.02
CA ALA A 145 17.34 20.64 11.92
C ALA A 145 17.19 19.11 11.73
N ILE A 146 16.25 18.48 12.43
CA ILE A 146 15.95 17.05 12.27
C ILE A 146 15.47 16.78 10.85
N ILE A 147 14.47 17.51 10.35
CA ILE A 147 13.91 17.32 9.01
C ILE A 147 15.02 17.47 7.96
N LYS A 148 15.84 18.53 8.03
CA LYS A 148 16.98 18.74 7.14
C LYS A 148 17.98 17.57 7.17
N THR A 149 18.23 17.01 8.34
CA THR A 149 19.13 15.87 8.50
C THR A 149 18.61 14.63 7.77
N TYR A 150 17.32 14.34 7.89
CA TYR A 150 16.71 13.20 7.21
C TYR A 150 16.59 13.41 5.70
N ILE A 151 16.26 14.62 5.24
CA ILE A 151 16.28 14.96 3.81
C ILE A 151 17.69 14.77 3.23
N GLY A 152 18.73 15.24 3.94
CA GLY A 152 20.12 15.10 3.48
C GLY A 152 20.65 13.66 3.45
N LYS A 153 20.04 12.73 4.17
CA LYS A 153 20.37 11.30 4.16
C LYS A 153 19.70 10.53 3.02
N ALA A 154 18.59 11.01 2.50
CA ALA A 154 17.75 10.35 1.50
C ALA A 154 17.96 10.96 0.10
N ASN A 155 17.88 10.14 -0.95
CA ASN A 155 17.80 10.62 -2.31
C ASN A 155 16.41 11.23 -2.57
N ALA A 156 16.30 12.16 -3.52
CA ALA A 156 15.04 12.84 -3.84
C ALA A 156 13.90 11.85 -4.19
N GLU A 157 14.17 10.82 -4.97
CA GLU A 157 13.20 9.75 -5.29
C GLU A 157 12.73 9.00 -4.02
N SER A 158 13.66 8.72 -3.08
CA SER A 158 13.36 8.05 -1.81
C SER A 158 12.50 8.89 -0.88
N LEU A 159 12.59 10.22 -0.93
CA LEU A 159 11.77 11.13 -0.13
C LEU A 159 10.28 11.01 -0.49
N ILE A 160 9.99 10.75 -1.77
CA ILE A 160 8.62 10.56 -2.26
C ILE A 160 8.09 9.18 -1.84
N ILE A 161 8.88 8.13 -2.09
CA ILE A 161 8.46 6.73 -1.89
C ILE A 161 8.39 6.37 -0.39
N ASN A 162 9.38 6.80 0.39
CA ASN A 162 9.56 6.41 1.80
C ASN A 162 9.15 7.51 2.79
N ARG A 163 8.25 8.41 2.39
CA ARG A 163 7.80 9.55 3.21
C ARG A 163 7.32 9.14 4.60
N GLU A 164 6.58 8.04 4.69
CA GLU A 164 6.05 7.54 5.96
C GLU A 164 7.16 7.10 6.93
N ALA A 165 8.17 6.40 6.42
CA ALA A 165 9.31 5.99 7.22
C ALA A 165 10.10 7.21 7.74
N ILE A 166 10.32 8.20 6.88
CA ILE A 166 11.00 9.46 7.25
C ILE A 166 10.20 10.20 8.32
N THR A 167 8.89 10.31 8.16
CA THR A 167 8.00 10.95 9.14
C THR A 167 8.06 10.22 10.48
N THR A 168 8.09 8.90 10.49
CA THR A 168 8.21 8.09 11.70
C THR A 168 9.55 8.33 12.40
N ASP A 169 10.63 8.36 11.66
CA ASP A 169 11.97 8.63 12.22
C ASP A 169 12.08 10.05 12.78
N VAL A 170 11.55 11.05 12.06
CA VAL A 170 11.48 12.44 12.52
C VAL A 170 10.67 12.53 13.81
N ASN A 171 9.53 11.85 13.91
CA ASN A 171 8.70 11.83 15.11
C ASN A 171 9.41 11.19 16.29
N ARG A 172 10.19 10.13 16.08
CA ARG A 172 10.99 9.50 17.15
C ARG A 172 12.03 10.46 17.74
N GLU A 173 12.74 11.22 16.91
CA GLU A 173 13.69 12.22 17.39
C GLU A 173 12.98 13.44 18.00
N ALA A 174 11.85 13.87 17.42
CA ALA A 174 11.03 14.94 17.97
C ALA A 174 10.51 14.59 19.38
N ALA A 175 10.07 13.36 19.60
CA ALA A 175 9.63 12.88 20.90
C ALA A 175 10.74 13.02 21.97
N THR A 176 11.99 12.71 21.64
CA THR A 176 13.14 12.88 22.53
C THR A 176 13.35 14.35 22.95
N ILE A 177 13.15 15.27 21.99
CA ILE A 177 13.18 16.73 22.29
C ILE A 177 11.99 17.10 23.15
N GLY A 178 10.79 16.58 22.83
CA GLY A 178 9.58 16.80 23.61
C GLY A 178 9.75 16.37 25.06
N GLU A 179 10.26 15.18 25.30
CA GLU A 179 10.52 14.65 26.65
C GLU A 179 11.46 15.56 27.44
N LYS A 180 12.54 16.07 26.83
CA LYS A 180 13.48 16.98 27.49
C LYS A 180 12.83 18.25 28.03
N TYR A 181 11.83 18.78 27.34
CA TYR A 181 11.14 20.02 27.68
C TYR A 181 9.73 19.78 28.25
N GLY A 182 9.33 18.55 28.44
CA GLY A 182 8.01 18.19 28.98
C GLY A 182 6.88 18.50 27.99
N LEU A 183 7.12 18.34 26.71
CA LEU A 183 6.17 18.53 25.62
C LEU A 183 5.84 17.20 24.95
N SER A 184 4.59 17.01 24.56
CA SER A 184 4.22 16.00 23.58
C SER A 184 4.30 16.65 22.20
N LEU A 185 5.12 16.09 21.31
CA LEU A 185 5.35 16.61 19.95
C LEU A 185 4.95 15.57 18.91
N THR A 186 4.20 16.02 17.90
CA THR A 186 3.92 15.24 16.70
C THR A 186 4.22 16.08 15.49
N VAL A 187 5.10 15.60 14.62
CA VAL A 187 5.49 16.28 13.39
C VAL A 187 4.82 15.59 12.20
N ILE A 188 4.15 16.37 11.40
CA ILE A 188 3.52 15.94 10.15
C ILE A 188 4.24 16.67 9.02
N ILE A 189 4.85 15.92 8.12
CA ILE A 189 5.44 16.50 6.92
C ILE A 189 4.33 16.60 5.88
N ASP A 190 3.93 17.80 5.55
CA ASP A 190 2.79 18.05 4.65
C ASP A 190 3.16 17.83 3.19
N ASN A 191 4.29 18.36 2.74
CA ASN A 191 4.73 18.19 1.36
C ASN A 191 6.26 18.27 1.21
N PHE A 192 6.77 17.59 0.16
CA PHE A 192 8.09 17.79 -0.42
C PHE A 192 7.89 18.29 -1.85
N ASP A 193 8.37 19.49 -2.13
CA ASP A 193 8.31 20.10 -3.45
C ASP A 193 9.73 20.12 -4.04
N PHE A 194 9.85 19.70 -5.29
CA PHE A 194 11.09 19.66 -6.02
C PHE A 194 11.07 20.70 -7.15
N THR A 195 12.24 21.02 -7.68
CA THR A 195 12.33 21.90 -8.84
C THR A 195 11.67 21.27 -10.06
N ASP A 196 11.05 22.10 -10.92
CA ASP A 196 10.39 21.63 -12.16
C ASP A 196 11.33 20.82 -13.05
N VAL A 197 12.62 21.19 -13.08
CA VAL A 197 13.66 20.48 -13.85
C VAL A 197 13.81 19.03 -13.36
N PHE A 198 13.84 18.84 -12.04
CA PHE A 198 13.95 17.50 -11.44
C PHE A 198 12.67 16.69 -11.67
N THR A 199 11.51 17.29 -11.44
CA THR A 199 10.21 16.65 -11.65
C THR A 199 10.04 16.16 -13.08
N ASN A 200 10.34 16.99 -14.06
CA ASN A 200 10.30 16.63 -15.48
C ASN A 200 11.30 15.51 -15.83
N ALA A 201 12.50 15.52 -15.23
CA ALA A 201 13.50 14.47 -15.44
C ALA A 201 13.06 13.12 -14.85
N VAL A 202 12.44 13.13 -13.68
CA VAL A 202 11.87 11.91 -13.04
C VAL A 202 10.70 11.36 -13.85
N GLU A 203 9.80 12.22 -14.33
CA GLU A 203 8.71 11.82 -15.20
C GLU A 203 9.21 11.19 -16.50
N ALA A 204 10.19 11.82 -17.16
CA ALA A 204 10.80 11.28 -18.37
C ALA A 204 11.47 9.91 -18.13
N LYS A 205 12.18 9.76 -17.01
CA LYS A 205 12.76 8.46 -16.59
C LYS A 205 11.70 7.41 -16.38
N GLN A 206 10.62 7.72 -15.67
CA GLN A 206 9.49 6.82 -15.42
C GLN A 206 8.81 6.38 -16.71
N VAL A 207 8.58 7.29 -17.64
CA VAL A 207 8.04 6.98 -18.97
C VAL A 207 8.96 6.02 -19.73
N ALA A 208 10.26 6.32 -19.76
CA ALA A 208 11.25 5.46 -20.42
C ALA A 208 11.34 4.06 -19.79
N GLU A 209 11.27 3.95 -18.46
CA GLU A 209 11.23 2.66 -17.77
C GLU A 209 9.95 1.86 -18.07
N GLN A 210 8.80 2.55 -18.12
CA GLN A 210 7.54 1.91 -18.49
C GLN A 210 7.54 1.44 -19.96
N GLU A 211 8.09 2.23 -20.87
CA GLU A 211 8.24 1.85 -22.27
C GLU A 211 9.15 0.63 -22.43
N LYS A 212 10.28 0.61 -21.71
CA LYS A 212 11.19 -0.54 -21.67
C LYS A 212 10.48 -1.79 -21.16
N LEU A 213 9.74 -1.67 -20.07
CA LEU A 213 8.99 -2.80 -19.47
C LEU A 213 7.90 -3.31 -20.42
N ARG A 214 7.19 -2.39 -21.10
CA ARG A 214 6.21 -2.76 -22.13
C ARG A 214 6.86 -3.50 -23.30
N ALA A 215 7.99 -3.00 -23.79
CA ALA A 215 8.74 -3.66 -24.87
C ALA A 215 9.24 -5.05 -24.46
N GLN A 216 9.72 -5.22 -23.24
CA GLN A 216 10.11 -6.54 -22.71
C GLN A 216 8.93 -7.49 -22.63
N THR A 217 7.81 -7.05 -22.06
CA THR A 217 6.60 -7.86 -21.93
C THR A 217 6.05 -8.26 -23.32
N GLU A 218 6.07 -7.35 -24.29
CA GLU A 218 5.65 -7.67 -25.67
C GLU A 218 6.58 -8.67 -26.32
N GLN A 219 7.89 -8.55 -26.10
CA GLN A 219 8.86 -9.51 -26.63
C GLN A 219 8.73 -10.90 -25.99
N GLU A 220 8.51 -10.96 -24.68
CA GLU A 220 8.21 -12.21 -23.98
C GLU A 220 6.93 -12.86 -24.50
N LYS A 221 5.88 -12.07 -24.74
CA LYS A 221 4.62 -12.54 -25.30
C LYS A 221 4.82 -13.11 -26.72
N LEU A 222 5.53 -12.40 -27.60
CA LEU A 222 5.84 -12.87 -28.94
C LEU A 222 6.66 -14.17 -28.92
N THR A 223 7.63 -14.28 -28.01
CA THR A 223 8.43 -15.50 -27.82
C THR A 223 7.53 -16.65 -27.38
N MET A 224 6.68 -16.44 -26.39
CA MET A 224 5.74 -17.44 -25.89
C MET A 224 4.74 -17.88 -26.97
N GLU A 225 4.22 -16.94 -27.77
CA GLU A 225 3.33 -17.24 -28.88
C GLU A 225 4.04 -18.09 -29.98
N ALA A 226 5.31 -17.75 -30.28
CA ALA A 226 6.12 -18.52 -31.21
C ALA A 226 6.41 -19.94 -30.71
N GLU A 227 6.77 -20.09 -29.42
CA GLU A 227 6.97 -21.40 -28.81
C GLU A 227 5.69 -22.25 -28.78
N GLN A 228 4.56 -21.63 -28.43
CA GLN A 228 3.27 -22.30 -28.45
C GLN A 228 2.86 -22.73 -29.87
N LYS A 229 3.12 -21.88 -30.85
CA LYS A 229 2.87 -22.23 -32.25
C LYS A 229 3.73 -23.39 -32.68
N ALA A 230 5.04 -23.35 -32.41
CA ALA A 230 5.94 -24.47 -32.76
C ALA A 230 5.54 -25.77 -32.04
N ALA A 231 5.09 -25.69 -30.80
CA ALA A 231 4.59 -26.86 -30.04
C ALA A 231 3.30 -27.42 -30.68
N ARG A 232 2.37 -26.56 -31.11
CA ARG A 232 1.14 -26.98 -31.85
C ARG A 232 1.46 -27.61 -33.16
N ASP A 233 2.33 -26.97 -33.95
CA ASP A 233 2.75 -27.49 -35.29
C ASP A 233 3.42 -28.86 -35.15
N LYS A 234 4.22 -29.07 -34.10
CA LYS A 234 4.83 -30.36 -33.78
C LYS A 234 3.78 -31.43 -33.42
N ILE A 235 2.83 -31.11 -32.55
CA ILE A 235 1.75 -32.02 -32.15
C ILE A 235 0.88 -32.37 -33.37
N GLU A 236 0.59 -31.40 -34.23
CA GLU A 236 -0.18 -31.63 -35.48
C GLU A 236 0.56 -32.55 -36.44
N ALA A 237 1.86 -32.35 -36.63
CA ALA A 237 2.71 -33.20 -37.45
C ALA A 237 2.79 -34.64 -36.88
N GLU A 238 2.99 -34.80 -35.59
CA GLU A 238 3.02 -36.10 -34.92
C GLU A 238 1.65 -36.81 -35.00
N SER A 239 0.56 -36.06 -34.80
CA SER A 239 -0.81 -36.58 -34.94
C SER A 239 -1.10 -37.02 -36.37
N SER A 240 -0.71 -36.21 -37.38
CA SER A 240 -0.88 -36.55 -38.79
C SER A 240 -0.08 -37.79 -39.20
N ALA A 241 1.16 -37.91 -38.68
CA ALA A 241 1.99 -39.09 -38.91
C ALA A 241 1.39 -40.34 -38.24
N ALA A 242 0.85 -40.22 -37.01
CA ALA A 242 0.18 -41.32 -36.32
C ALA A 242 -1.09 -41.78 -37.05
N ILE A 243 -1.90 -40.82 -37.54
CA ILE A 243 -3.11 -41.14 -38.34
C ILE A 243 -2.73 -41.84 -39.66
N ALA A 244 -1.69 -41.34 -40.37
CA ALA A 244 -1.22 -41.98 -41.59
C ALA A 244 -0.73 -43.43 -41.35
N LYS A 245 -0.03 -43.65 -40.23
CA LYS A 245 0.41 -44.99 -39.81
C LYS A 245 -0.78 -45.93 -39.53
N ILE A 246 -1.75 -45.44 -38.75
CA ILE A 246 -2.97 -46.22 -38.44
C ILE A 246 -3.75 -46.58 -39.72
N ASN A 247 -3.89 -45.61 -40.61
CA ASN A 247 -4.56 -45.87 -41.91
C ASN A 247 -3.82 -46.91 -42.75
N ALA A 248 -2.47 -46.83 -42.81
CA ALA A 248 -1.65 -47.80 -43.56
C ALA A 248 -1.72 -49.22 -42.89
N GLU A 249 -1.74 -49.29 -41.57
CA GLU A 249 -1.93 -50.57 -40.84
C GLU A 249 -3.32 -51.13 -41.10
N ALA A 250 -4.37 -50.29 -41.09
CA ALA A 250 -5.74 -50.71 -41.38
C ALA A 250 -5.89 -51.20 -42.83
N ASP A 251 -5.31 -50.49 -43.82
CA ASP A 251 -5.32 -50.89 -45.22
C ASP A 251 -4.61 -52.25 -45.42
N LEU A 252 -3.48 -52.45 -44.75
CA LEU A 252 -2.75 -53.70 -44.80
C LEU A 252 -3.56 -54.84 -44.16
N GLU A 253 -4.26 -54.57 -43.08
CA GLU A 253 -5.15 -55.56 -42.45
C GLU A 253 -6.35 -55.90 -43.32
N VAL A 254 -6.95 -54.90 -43.97
CA VAL A 254 -8.02 -55.11 -44.97
C VAL A 254 -7.52 -55.95 -46.14
N GLN A 255 -6.30 -55.68 -46.66
CA GLN A 255 -5.69 -56.48 -47.72
C GLN A 255 -5.47 -57.94 -47.30
N LYS A 256 -4.98 -58.20 -46.08
CA LYS A 256 -4.84 -59.56 -45.55
C LYS A 256 -6.19 -60.30 -45.46
N ILE A 257 -7.19 -59.59 -44.87
CA ILE A 257 -8.54 -60.19 -44.72
C ILE A 257 -9.11 -60.52 -46.12
N ASN A 258 -8.92 -59.65 -47.12
CA ASN A 258 -9.36 -59.90 -48.49
C ASN A 258 -8.60 -61.07 -49.15
N ALA A 259 -7.29 -61.16 -48.91
CA ALA A 259 -6.47 -62.29 -49.38
C ALA A 259 -6.89 -63.61 -48.74
N ASP A 260 -7.08 -63.64 -47.44
CA ASP A 260 -7.56 -64.83 -46.68
C ASP A 260 -8.97 -65.22 -47.17
N ALA A 261 -9.85 -64.25 -47.40
CA ALA A 261 -11.19 -64.50 -47.93
C ALA A 261 -11.14 -65.10 -49.39
N ALA A 262 -10.25 -64.59 -50.24
CA ALA A 262 -10.06 -65.11 -51.58
C ALA A 262 -9.47 -66.52 -51.56
N GLU A 263 -8.50 -66.79 -50.68
CA GLU A 263 -7.94 -68.12 -50.48
C GLU A 263 -9.00 -69.11 -49.96
N TYR A 264 -9.79 -68.69 -48.98
CA TYR A 264 -10.88 -69.51 -48.44
C TYR A 264 -11.93 -69.78 -49.54
N ALA A 265 -12.30 -68.76 -50.30
CA ALA A 265 -13.23 -68.96 -51.44
C ALA A 265 -12.66 -69.90 -52.46
N GLY A 266 -11.37 -69.74 -52.87
CA GLY A 266 -10.70 -70.64 -53.77
C GLY A 266 -10.61 -72.09 -53.29
N GLN A 267 -10.31 -72.30 -51.99
CA GLN A 267 -10.31 -73.65 -51.40
C GLN A 267 -11.72 -74.28 -51.44
N LYS A 268 -12.75 -73.50 -51.16
CA LYS A 268 -14.15 -73.96 -51.17
C LYS A 268 -14.57 -74.31 -52.64
N GLU A 269 -14.19 -73.46 -53.60
CA GLU A 269 -14.47 -73.72 -55.03
C GLU A 269 -13.74 -74.96 -55.50
N ALA A 270 -12.46 -75.15 -55.16
CA ALA A 270 -11.68 -76.32 -55.46
C ALA A 270 -12.32 -77.59 -54.86
N ALA A 271 -12.77 -77.51 -53.57
CA ALA A 271 -13.45 -78.61 -52.88
C ALA A 271 -14.79 -78.95 -53.59
N VAL A 272 -15.55 -77.92 -54.02
CA VAL A 272 -16.78 -78.13 -54.77
C VAL A 272 -16.47 -78.74 -56.15
N ASN A 273 -15.47 -78.25 -56.86
CA ASN A 273 -15.06 -78.81 -58.19
C ASN A 273 -14.54 -80.22 -58.02
N GLN A 274 -13.80 -80.54 -56.95
CA GLN A 274 -13.38 -81.93 -56.74
C GLN A 274 -14.59 -82.83 -56.43
N ALA A 275 -15.55 -82.43 -55.59
CA ALA A 275 -16.78 -83.14 -55.34
C ALA A 275 -17.63 -83.35 -56.59
N ILE A 276 -17.66 -82.28 -57.48
CA ILE A 276 -18.30 -82.42 -58.82
C ILE A 276 -17.56 -83.45 -59.68
N ALA A 277 -16.21 -83.36 -59.75
CA ALA A 277 -15.40 -84.32 -60.50
C ALA A 277 -15.56 -85.74 -60.03
N GLU A 278 -15.60 -85.95 -58.74
CA GLU A 278 -15.86 -87.32 -58.15
C GLU A 278 -17.28 -87.81 -58.42
N SER A 279 -18.25 -86.92 -58.63
CA SER A 279 -19.66 -87.28 -58.87
C SER A 279 -19.98 -87.46 -60.39
N LEU A 280 -19.05 -86.94 -61.24
CA LEU A 280 -19.22 -87.07 -62.70
C LEU A 280 -18.86 -88.45 -63.21
N THR A 281 -19.86 -89.32 -63.37
CA THR A 281 -19.69 -90.55 -64.11
C THR A 281 -19.81 -90.36 -65.59
N PRO A 282 -19.19 -91.24 -66.45
CA PRO A 282 -19.28 -91.11 -67.91
C PRO A 282 -20.71 -91.02 -68.42
N GLU A 283 -21.63 -91.73 -67.77
CA GLU A 283 -23.06 -91.72 -68.13
C GLU A 283 -23.74 -90.38 -67.73
N LEU A 284 -23.34 -89.74 -66.68
CA LEU A 284 -23.88 -88.43 -66.29
C LEU A 284 -23.38 -87.32 -67.18
N VAL A 285 -22.13 -87.33 -67.62
CA VAL A 285 -21.58 -86.39 -68.66
C VAL A 285 -22.34 -86.58 -69.98
N ALA A 286 -22.51 -87.79 -70.42
CA ALA A 286 -23.28 -88.02 -71.66
C ALA A 286 -24.75 -87.55 -71.56
N TYR A 287 -25.38 -87.69 -70.36
CA TYR A 287 -26.72 -87.13 -70.09
C TYR A 287 -26.79 -85.61 -70.13
N TYR A 288 -25.84 -84.88 -69.55
CA TYR A 288 -25.77 -83.44 -69.64
C TYR A 288 -25.39 -82.95 -71.08
N GLU A 289 -24.54 -83.64 -71.84
CA GLU A 289 -24.25 -83.29 -73.18
C GLU A 289 -25.53 -83.43 -74.06
N ILE A 290 -26.34 -84.44 -73.85
CA ILE A 290 -27.63 -84.62 -74.53
C ILE A 290 -28.65 -83.53 -74.08
N MET A 291 -28.72 -83.19 -72.82
CA MET A 291 -29.65 -82.18 -72.34
C MET A 291 -29.32 -80.74 -72.75
N GLN A 292 -28.04 -80.44 -72.95
CA GLN A 292 -27.60 -79.12 -73.45
C GLN A 292 -27.46 -79.05 -74.97
N TRP A 293 -27.67 -80.13 -75.63
CA TRP A 293 -27.59 -80.16 -77.06
C TRP A 293 -28.76 -79.41 -77.68
N ASN A 294 -28.45 -78.34 -78.38
CA ASN A 294 -29.41 -77.46 -79.10
C ASN A 294 -29.93 -78.05 -80.43
N GLY A 295 -29.65 -79.37 -80.70
CA GLY A 295 -30.10 -80.02 -81.88
C GLY A 295 -29.35 -79.70 -83.20
N GLN A 296 -28.29 -78.97 -83.14
CA GLN A 296 -27.47 -78.66 -84.32
C GLN A 296 -26.16 -79.45 -84.27
N LEU A 297 -25.85 -80.11 -85.37
CA LEU A 297 -24.57 -80.81 -85.53
C LEU A 297 -23.42 -79.77 -85.63
N PRO A 298 -22.31 -80.01 -84.89
CA PRO A 298 -21.16 -79.12 -84.99
C PRO A 298 -20.66 -79.05 -86.44
N THR A 299 -20.49 -77.84 -86.91
CA THR A 299 -20.11 -77.54 -88.30
C THR A 299 -18.64 -77.81 -88.65
N THR A 300 -17.88 -78.29 -87.65
CA THR A 300 -16.50 -78.69 -87.91
C THR A 300 -16.22 -80.05 -87.32
N ILE A 301 -15.94 -81.00 -88.20
CA ILE A 301 -15.40 -82.32 -87.89
C ILE A 301 -13.88 -82.17 -87.83
N VAL A 302 -13.33 -82.26 -86.70
CA VAL A 302 -11.88 -82.33 -86.52
C VAL A 302 -11.47 -83.75 -86.69
N GLY A 303 -10.86 -84.04 -87.77
CA GLY A 303 -10.17 -85.30 -87.99
C GLY A 303 -8.91 -85.37 -87.16
N GLU A 304 -8.54 -86.59 -86.74
CA GLU A 304 -7.33 -86.88 -85.99
C GLU A 304 -6.10 -86.31 -86.71
N SER A 305 -5.71 -85.04 -86.30
CA SER A 305 -4.35 -84.51 -86.43
C SER A 305 -4.21 -83.18 -85.70
N ASP A 306 -3.29 -83.15 -84.85
CA ASP A 306 -2.64 -82.03 -84.13
C ASP A 306 -2.87 -80.60 -84.67
N ALA A 307 -4.05 -80.02 -84.46
CA ALA A 307 -4.28 -78.61 -84.74
C ALA A 307 -5.14 -78.02 -83.63
N LEU A 308 -4.59 -77.13 -82.83
CA LEU A 308 -5.25 -76.34 -81.83
C LEU A 308 -6.46 -75.57 -82.41
N PRO A 309 -7.61 -75.59 -81.76
CA PRO A 309 -8.77 -74.83 -82.20
C PRO A 309 -8.51 -73.32 -82.05
N VAL A 310 -8.61 -72.60 -83.16
CA VAL A 310 -8.65 -71.14 -83.13
C VAL A 310 -10.05 -70.69 -82.76
N ILE A 311 -10.18 -70.19 -81.54
CA ILE A 311 -11.42 -69.56 -81.09
C ILE A 311 -11.48 -68.16 -81.75
N ASN A 312 -12.43 -68.00 -82.66
CA ASN A 312 -12.75 -66.67 -83.18
C ASN A 312 -13.87 -66.08 -82.32
N VAL A 313 -13.57 -65.04 -81.52
CA VAL A 313 -14.53 -64.29 -80.71
C VAL A 313 -14.95 -63.12 -81.57
N ASN A 314 -16.15 -63.10 -81.99
CA ASN A 314 -16.86 -61.87 -82.36
C ASN A 314 -17.68 -61.36 -81.20
#